data_c739a4d14114578b974890191a50f27a
#
_entry.id   c739a4d14114578b974890191a50f27a
#
_cell.length_a   1.000
_cell.length_b   1.000
_cell.length_c   1.000
_cell.angle_alpha   90.00
_cell.angle_beta   90.00
_cell.angle_gamma   90.00
#
_symmetry.space_group_name_H-M   'P 1'
#
loop_
_entity.id
_entity.type
_entity.pdbx_description
1 polymer ?
#
loop_
_entity_poly.entity_id
_entity_poly.type
_entity_poly.pdbx_seq_one_letter_code
_entity_poly.pdbx_strand_id
1 'polypeptide(L)'
;MRLVYIHEGWQQEEKRRSLINPIYLSSVDEDADTFWERVWETVDARYDIDHIETVNILGDGAAWIKSAVQVFPKAKFILDRFHLMKYIRRAVGGNHEQGKALRGALRFGNREKAQEIIKELLAAAATESRKQAILEAWRYIQNNWDGITELYRKKEVKCSAEGHVSHVLSARLSSRPMGWSREGAKHMANIRVCQANGQEVAEEYLNQQRTRLHALPVLTIAEETIEKQRNSLKAAREVLDNIPVLKGPKSFLYEALQGLSLALA
;
A
#
# COMPACT_ATOMS: atom_id res chain seq x y z
N MET A 1 -2.67 -5.16 5.21
CA MET A 1 -1.88 -4.42 4.21
C MET A 1 -2.71 -3.28 3.66
N ARG A 2 -2.13 -2.09 3.55
CA ARG A 2 -2.76 -0.86 3.06
C ARG A 2 -1.97 -0.31 1.88
N LEU A 3 -2.64 0.36 0.96
CA LEU A 3 -2.04 1.13 -0.13
C LEU A 3 -2.73 2.48 -0.19
N VAL A 4 -1.95 3.53 -0.23
CA VAL A 4 -2.39 4.89 -0.55
C VAL A 4 -1.66 5.31 -1.83
N TYR A 5 -2.35 5.99 -2.70
CA TYR A 5 -1.74 6.71 -3.80
C TYR A 5 -2.29 8.14 -3.85
N ILE A 6 -1.39 9.07 -4.02
CA ILE A 6 -1.63 10.51 -4.05
C ILE A 6 -1.45 10.97 -5.49
N HIS A 7 -2.30 11.86 -5.98
CA HIS A 7 -2.15 12.42 -7.32
C HIS A 7 -2.87 13.77 -7.42
N GLU A 8 -2.47 14.58 -8.38
CA GLU A 8 -3.01 15.93 -8.62
C GLU A 8 -4.23 15.93 -9.54
N GLY A 9 -4.58 14.80 -10.11
CA GLY A 9 -5.70 14.68 -11.04
C GLY A 9 -5.45 13.66 -12.13
N TRP A 10 -6.20 13.79 -13.20
CA TRP A 10 -6.15 12.90 -14.36
C TRP A 10 -5.81 13.70 -15.61
N GLN A 11 -4.89 13.16 -16.40
CA GLN A 11 -4.68 13.61 -17.77
C GLN A 11 -5.19 12.56 -18.75
N GLN A 12 -5.65 13.01 -19.90
CA GLN A 12 -6.07 12.13 -20.96
C GLN A 12 -5.19 12.40 -22.19
N GLU A 13 -4.45 11.37 -22.59
CA GLU A 13 -3.67 11.34 -23.81
C GLU A 13 -4.30 10.35 -24.77
N GLU A 14 -4.90 10.86 -25.85
CA GLU A 14 -5.66 10.08 -26.82
C GLU A 14 -6.73 9.18 -26.16
N LYS A 15 -6.49 7.84 -26.11
CA LYS A 15 -7.39 6.85 -25.51
C LYS A 15 -6.97 6.41 -24.09
N ARG A 16 -5.81 6.82 -23.61
CA ARG A 16 -5.28 6.46 -22.30
C ARG A 16 -5.52 7.57 -21.29
N ARG A 17 -5.87 7.15 -20.08
CA ARG A 17 -5.94 8.05 -18.93
C ARG A 17 -4.80 7.67 -17.98
N SER A 18 -4.06 8.67 -17.54
CA SER A 18 -3.00 8.53 -16.55
C SER A 18 -3.20 9.49 -15.39
N LEU A 19 -2.62 9.17 -14.26
CA LEU A 19 -2.58 10.07 -13.11
C LEU A 19 -1.51 11.14 -13.32
N ILE A 20 -1.77 12.33 -12.82
CA ILE A 20 -0.78 13.42 -12.79
C ILE A 20 0.00 13.27 -11.49
N ASN A 21 1.33 13.18 -11.60
CA ASN A 21 2.27 13.12 -10.48
C ASN A 21 1.92 12.09 -9.39
N PRO A 22 1.66 10.82 -9.73
CA PRO A 22 1.25 9.83 -8.74
C PRO A 22 2.40 9.49 -7.77
N ILE A 23 2.07 9.36 -6.48
CA ILE A 23 2.96 8.85 -5.43
C ILE A 23 2.25 7.71 -4.73
N TYR A 24 2.94 6.59 -4.55
CA TYR A 24 2.41 5.40 -3.90
C TYR A 24 3.11 5.18 -2.57
N LEU A 25 2.31 4.83 -1.54
CA LEU A 25 2.80 4.39 -0.23
C LEU A 25 2.05 3.12 0.18
N SER A 26 2.77 2.20 0.80
CA SER A 26 2.16 0.98 1.35
C SER A 26 2.54 0.76 2.80
N SER A 27 1.68 0.03 3.51
CA SER A 27 1.94 -0.44 4.86
C SER A 27 1.43 -1.87 5.03
N VAL A 28 2.22 -2.70 5.70
CA VAL A 28 1.86 -4.08 6.07
C VAL A 28 1.63 -4.20 7.56
N ASP A 29 2.44 -3.53 8.37
CA ASP A 29 2.53 -3.70 9.83
C ASP A 29 2.09 -2.49 10.64
N GLU A 30 2.15 -1.28 10.06
CA GLU A 30 1.79 -0.05 10.76
C GLU A 30 0.30 -0.02 11.11
N ASP A 31 -0.06 0.59 12.22
CA ASP A 31 -1.45 0.98 12.48
C ASP A 31 -1.93 2.05 11.50
N ALA A 32 -3.15 2.51 11.64
CA ALA A 32 -3.72 3.47 10.69
C ALA A 32 -3.13 4.87 10.88
N ASP A 33 -2.91 5.27 12.13
CA ASP A 33 -2.52 6.63 12.49
C ASP A 33 -1.06 6.86 12.09
N THR A 34 -0.15 5.97 12.45
CA THR A 34 1.27 5.99 12.02
C THR A 34 1.39 5.99 10.50
N PHE A 35 0.54 5.21 9.80
CA PHE A 35 0.56 5.20 8.34
C PHE A 35 0.10 6.55 7.76
N TRP A 36 -0.93 7.18 8.32
CA TRP A 36 -1.41 8.47 7.86
C TRP A 36 -0.45 9.62 8.21
N GLU A 37 0.27 9.56 9.32
CA GLU A 37 1.37 10.49 9.63
C GLU A 37 2.44 10.46 8.54
N ARG A 38 2.88 9.28 8.12
CA ARG A 38 3.85 9.11 7.05
C ARG A 38 3.32 9.58 5.68
N VAL A 39 2.04 9.40 5.42
CA VAL A 39 1.38 9.94 4.22
C VAL A 39 1.37 11.47 4.29
N TRP A 40 1.08 12.05 5.47
CA TRP A 40 1.13 13.48 5.70
C TRP A 40 2.53 14.06 5.46
N GLU A 41 3.57 13.48 6.04
CA GLU A 41 4.96 13.89 5.83
C GLU A 41 5.33 13.89 4.33
N THR A 42 4.86 12.90 3.59
CA THR A 42 5.09 12.80 2.14
C THR A 42 4.39 13.93 1.38
N VAL A 43 3.19 14.31 1.81
CA VAL A 43 2.43 15.42 1.21
C VAL A 43 3.08 16.75 1.56
N ASP A 44 3.44 16.97 2.82
CA ASP A 44 4.08 18.18 3.33
C ASP A 44 5.43 18.45 2.64
N ALA A 45 6.22 17.41 2.44
CA ALA A 45 7.50 17.52 1.74
C ALA A 45 7.39 17.86 0.25
N ARG A 46 6.20 17.67 -0.36
CA ARG A 46 6.02 17.83 -1.81
C ARG A 46 5.11 18.98 -2.20
N TYR A 47 4.19 19.36 -1.34
CA TYR A 47 3.17 20.35 -1.62
C TYR A 47 3.19 21.45 -0.57
N ASP A 48 2.89 22.66 -0.98
CA ASP A 48 2.58 23.75 -0.06
C ASP A 48 1.17 23.58 0.50
N ILE A 49 1.10 23.06 1.73
CA ILE A 49 -0.16 22.68 2.40
C ILE A 49 -1.09 23.88 2.59
N ASP A 50 -0.55 25.06 2.81
CA ASP A 50 -1.35 26.27 3.02
C ASP A 50 -2.14 26.66 1.77
N HIS A 51 -1.59 26.37 0.60
CA HIS A 51 -2.20 26.64 -0.71
C HIS A 51 -3.09 25.49 -1.22
N ILE A 52 -3.15 24.34 -0.54
CA ILE A 52 -4.09 23.28 -0.91
C ILE A 52 -5.53 23.72 -0.62
N GLU A 53 -6.37 23.79 -1.64
CA GLU A 53 -7.78 24.16 -1.50
C GLU A 53 -8.64 23.03 -0.94
N THR A 54 -8.39 21.79 -1.38
CA THR A 54 -9.18 20.62 -0.98
C THR A 54 -8.37 19.34 -1.12
N VAL A 55 -8.43 18.48 -0.12
CA VAL A 55 -7.94 17.10 -0.18
C VAL A 55 -9.13 16.17 -0.35
N ASN A 56 -9.17 15.39 -1.43
CA ASN A 56 -10.21 14.40 -1.66
C ASN A 56 -9.69 13.02 -1.27
N ILE A 57 -10.27 12.40 -0.25
CA ILE A 57 -9.91 11.07 0.21
C ILE A 57 -10.92 10.08 -0.33
N LEU A 58 -10.49 9.21 -1.23
CA LEU A 58 -11.35 8.24 -1.90
C LEU A 58 -11.09 6.83 -1.39
N GLY A 59 -12.16 6.08 -1.19
CA GLY A 59 -12.02 4.66 -0.81
C GLY A 59 -13.35 3.94 -0.60
N ASP A 60 -13.25 2.71 -0.12
CA ASP A 60 -14.38 1.80 0.08
C ASP A 60 -15.20 2.05 1.36
N GLY A 61 -14.83 3.03 2.18
CA GLY A 61 -15.49 3.34 3.44
C GLY A 61 -14.92 2.61 4.65
N ALA A 62 -13.78 1.96 4.53
CA ALA A 62 -13.08 1.39 5.67
C ALA A 62 -12.70 2.47 6.69
N ALA A 63 -12.77 2.14 7.99
CA ALA A 63 -12.55 3.10 9.07
C ALA A 63 -11.19 3.80 8.96
N TRP A 64 -10.15 3.05 8.65
CA TRP A 64 -8.80 3.59 8.50
C TRP A 64 -8.66 4.60 7.35
N ILE A 65 -9.48 4.48 6.28
CA ILE A 65 -9.48 5.46 5.17
C ILE A 65 -10.20 6.74 5.60
N LYS A 66 -11.31 6.57 6.32
CA LYS A 66 -12.08 7.72 6.82
C LYS A 66 -11.33 8.52 7.89
N SER A 67 -10.48 7.88 8.70
CA SER A 67 -9.67 8.60 9.71
C SER A 67 -8.70 9.62 9.09
N ALA A 68 -8.30 9.45 7.83
CA ALA A 68 -7.49 10.43 7.12
C ALA A 68 -8.09 11.84 7.09
N VAL A 69 -9.41 11.98 7.15
CA VAL A 69 -10.08 13.29 7.20
C VAL A 69 -9.66 14.11 8.44
N GLN A 70 -9.24 13.44 9.52
CA GLN A 70 -8.77 14.10 10.75
C GLN A 70 -7.30 14.55 10.62
N VAL A 71 -6.54 13.93 9.73
CA VAL A 71 -5.12 14.21 9.52
C VAL A 71 -4.92 15.38 8.55
N PHE A 72 -5.73 15.44 7.48
CA PHE A 72 -5.56 16.45 6.43
C PHE A 72 -6.52 17.62 6.60
N PRO A 73 -6.02 18.87 6.66
CA PRO A 73 -6.87 20.06 6.60
C PRO A 73 -7.69 20.08 5.31
N LYS A 74 -8.92 20.59 5.39
CA LYS A 74 -9.84 20.73 4.23
C LYS A 74 -10.14 19.39 3.52
N ALA A 75 -9.91 18.24 4.20
CA ALA A 75 -10.15 16.93 3.64
C ALA A 75 -11.65 16.59 3.58
N LYS A 76 -12.02 15.87 2.53
CA LYS A 76 -13.37 15.32 2.35
C LYS A 76 -13.28 13.87 1.93
N PHE A 77 -14.00 13.02 2.66
CA PHE A 77 -14.13 11.63 2.27
C PHE A 77 -15.17 11.50 1.14
N ILE A 78 -14.80 10.79 0.08
CA ILE A 78 -15.65 10.48 -1.07
C ILE A 78 -15.71 8.96 -1.20
N LEU A 79 -16.92 8.41 -1.12
CA LEU A 79 -17.09 6.96 -1.28
C LEU A 79 -16.80 6.51 -2.71
N ASP A 80 -16.06 5.42 -2.87
CA ASP A 80 -15.84 4.82 -4.17
C ASP A 80 -17.16 4.33 -4.78
N ARG A 81 -17.39 4.77 -6.02
CA ARG A 81 -18.62 4.46 -6.78
C ARG A 81 -18.78 2.96 -7.05
N PHE A 82 -17.71 2.24 -7.28
CA PHE A 82 -17.77 0.80 -7.52
C PHE A 82 -18.33 0.07 -6.29
N HIS A 83 -17.83 0.41 -5.10
CA HIS A 83 -18.30 -0.15 -3.84
C HIS A 83 -19.75 0.24 -3.53
N LEU A 84 -20.14 1.50 -3.73
CA LEU A 84 -21.53 1.91 -3.61
C LEU A 84 -22.45 1.07 -4.50
N MET A 85 -22.09 0.91 -5.77
CA MET A 85 -22.88 0.14 -6.72
C MET A 85 -22.95 -1.35 -6.37
N LYS A 86 -21.90 -1.92 -5.81
CA LYS A 86 -21.87 -3.30 -5.28
C LYS A 86 -22.90 -3.48 -4.18
N TYR A 87 -22.95 -2.58 -3.22
CA TYR A 87 -23.92 -2.65 -2.11
C TYR A 87 -25.35 -2.33 -2.53
N ILE A 88 -25.56 -1.42 -3.47
CA ILE A 88 -26.89 -1.21 -4.06
C ILE A 88 -27.38 -2.52 -4.73
N ARG A 89 -26.57 -3.17 -5.56
CA ARG A 89 -26.91 -4.47 -6.19
C ARG A 89 -27.22 -5.54 -5.15
N ARG A 90 -26.41 -5.58 -4.06
CA ARG A 90 -26.66 -6.51 -2.94
C ARG A 90 -28.00 -6.24 -2.26
N ALA A 91 -28.37 -4.98 -2.07
CA ALA A 91 -29.65 -4.59 -1.48
C ALA A 91 -30.84 -4.95 -2.37
N VAL A 92 -30.77 -4.67 -3.67
CA VAL A 92 -31.94 -4.85 -4.56
C VAL A 92 -32.03 -6.24 -5.18
N GLY A 93 -30.91 -7.03 -5.17
CA GLY A 93 -30.87 -8.39 -5.75
C GLY A 93 -31.12 -8.40 -7.25
N GLY A 94 -31.75 -8.48 -8.02
CA GLY A 94 -32.01 -8.40 -9.48
C GLY A 94 -33.10 -7.38 -9.81
N ASN A 95 -33.69 -6.71 -8.82
CA ASN A 95 -34.76 -5.74 -9.05
C ASN A 95 -34.20 -4.40 -9.58
N HIS A 96 -34.20 -4.25 -10.90
CA HIS A 96 -33.65 -3.08 -11.58
C HIS A 96 -34.41 -1.78 -11.26
N GLU A 97 -35.72 -1.83 -11.10
CA GLU A 97 -36.54 -0.63 -10.80
C GLU A 97 -36.23 -0.11 -9.39
N GLN A 98 -36.22 -0.99 -8.40
CA GLN A 98 -35.83 -0.64 -7.04
C GLN A 98 -34.35 -0.13 -6.99
N GLY A 99 -33.47 -0.73 -7.81
CA GLY A 99 -32.09 -0.26 -7.92
C GLY A 99 -31.99 1.14 -8.52
N LYS A 100 -32.80 1.49 -9.49
CA LYS A 100 -32.87 2.83 -10.08
C LYS A 100 -33.45 3.83 -9.08
N ALA A 101 -34.52 3.47 -8.38
CA ALA A 101 -35.14 4.30 -7.35
C ALA A 101 -34.17 4.58 -6.19
N LEU A 102 -33.47 3.56 -5.67
CA LEU A 102 -32.51 3.71 -4.59
C LEU A 102 -31.32 4.62 -5.01
N ARG A 103 -30.78 4.42 -6.22
CA ARG A 103 -29.75 5.34 -6.76
C ARG A 103 -30.23 6.78 -6.89
N GLY A 104 -31.49 6.96 -7.30
CA GLY A 104 -32.12 8.29 -7.36
C GLY A 104 -32.19 8.93 -5.99
N ALA A 105 -32.71 8.23 -4.98
CA ALA A 105 -32.78 8.70 -3.62
C ALA A 105 -31.40 9.11 -3.05
N LEU A 106 -30.39 8.27 -3.25
CA LEU A 106 -29.01 8.54 -2.81
C LEU A 106 -28.40 9.74 -3.55
N ARG A 107 -28.65 9.88 -4.85
CA ARG A 107 -28.14 11.01 -5.66
C ARG A 107 -28.67 12.35 -5.19
N PHE A 108 -29.91 12.39 -4.73
CA PHE A 108 -30.55 13.61 -4.24
C PHE A 108 -30.44 13.78 -2.71
N GLY A 109 -29.70 12.90 -2.03
CA GLY A 109 -29.52 12.94 -0.57
C GLY A 109 -30.81 12.66 0.21
N ASN A 110 -31.84 12.08 -0.44
CA ASN A 110 -33.13 11.81 0.19
C ASN A 110 -33.07 10.52 1.00
N ARG A 111 -32.75 10.69 2.30
CA ARG A 111 -32.56 9.57 3.25
C ARG A 111 -33.87 8.84 3.55
N GLU A 112 -34.98 9.59 3.63
CA GLU A 112 -36.29 9.03 3.91
C GLU A 112 -36.74 8.11 2.78
N LYS A 113 -36.61 8.59 1.54
CA LYS A 113 -36.95 7.79 0.36
C LYS A 113 -36.07 6.55 0.21
N ALA A 114 -34.78 6.66 0.50
CA ALA A 114 -33.89 5.51 0.51
C ALA A 114 -34.33 4.47 1.56
N GLN A 115 -34.73 4.92 2.76
CA GLN A 115 -35.18 4.07 3.84
C GLN A 115 -36.54 3.38 3.51
N GLU A 116 -37.45 4.07 2.85
CA GLU A 116 -38.74 3.50 2.39
C GLU A 116 -38.46 2.33 1.42
N ILE A 117 -37.59 2.53 0.42
CA ILE A 117 -37.21 1.50 -0.53
C ILE A 117 -36.61 0.28 0.18
N ILE A 118 -35.75 0.49 1.17
CA ILE A 118 -35.17 -0.61 1.94
C ILE A 118 -36.26 -1.36 2.74
N LYS A 119 -37.24 -0.66 3.33
CA LYS A 119 -38.36 -1.29 4.02
C LYS A 119 -39.19 -2.18 3.05
N GLU A 120 -39.49 -1.69 1.87
CA GLU A 120 -40.19 -2.45 0.84
C GLU A 120 -39.40 -3.71 0.43
N LEU A 121 -38.10 -3.59 0.23
CA LEU A 121 -37.21 -4.71 -0.10
C LEU A 121 -37.18 -5.76 1.04
N LEU A 122 -37.18 -5.32 2.30
CA LEU A 122 -37.22 -6.21 3.46
C LEU A 122 -38.57 -6.94 3.57
N ALA A 123 -39.67 -6.25 3.32
CA ALA A 123 -40.99 -6.85 3.32
C ALA A 123 -41.19 -7.90 2.23
N ALA A 124 -40.58 -7.68 1.05
CA ALA A 124 -40.62 -8.60 -0.09
C ALA A 124 -39.59 -9.75 -0.01
N ALA A 125 -38.72 -9.74 1.01
CA ALA A 125 -37.65 -10.74 1.13
C ALA A 125 -38.21 -12.09 1.62
N ALA A 126 -38.13 -13.11 0.76
CA ALA A 126 -38.66 -14.44 1.04
C ALA A 126 -37.80 -15.29 2.00
N THR A 127 -36.51 -14.96 2.17
CA THR A 127 -35.58 -15.73 3.00
C THR A 127 -34.84 -14.85 4.00
N GLU A 128 -34.44 -15.43 5.12
CA GLU A 128 -33.68 -14.72 6.15
C GLU A 128 -32.30 -14.27 5.63
N SER A 129 -31.65 -15.11 4.83
CA SER A 129 -30.39 -14.76 4.16
C SER A 129 -30.54 -13.50 3.28
N ARG A 130 -31.68 -13.36 2.59
CA ARG A 130 -31.98 -12.19 1.77
C ARG A 130 -32.17 -10.94 2.63
N LYS A 131 -32.93 -11.05 3.73
CA LYS A 131 -33.11 -9.95 4.68
C LYS A 131 -31.77 -9.48 5.25
N GLN A 132 -30.91 -10.42 5.66
CA GLN A 132 -29.59 -10.11 6.17
C GLN A 132 -28.73 -9.37 5.15
N ALA A 133 -28.76 -9.79 3.89
CA ALA A 133 -28.02 -9.11 2.80
C ALA A 133 -28.51 -7.67 2.58
N ILE A 134 -29.82 -7.41 2.69
CA ILE A 134 -30.40 -6.06 2.60
C ILE A 134 -29.97 -5.21 3.78
N LEU A 135 -30.05 -5.74 5.01
CA LEU A 135 -29.67 -5.03 6.23
C LEU A 135 -28.18 -4.66 6.24
N GLU A 136 -27.30 -5.56 5.81
CA GLU A 136 -25.87 -5.27 5.69
C GLU A 136 -25.60 -4.19 4.66
N ALA A 137 -26.27 -4.25 3.51
CA ALA A 137 -26.13 -3.23 2.48
C ALA A 137 -26.65 -1.88 2.95
N TRP A 138 -27.76 -1.85 3.66
CA TRP A 138 -28.31 -0.62 4.24
C TRP A 138 -27.38 -0.02 5.29
N ARG A 139 -26.86 -0.84 6.21
CA ARG A 139 -25.87 -0.41 7.22
C ARG A 139 -24.63 0.22 6.56
N TYR A 140 -24.12 -0.41 5.50
CA TYR A 140 -23.00 0.14 4.75
C TYR A 140 -23.33 1.51 4.14
N ILE A 141 -24.50 1.66 3.51
CA ILE A 141 -24.97 2.91 2.92
C ILE A 141 -25.10 3.99 4.00
N GLN A 142 -25.72 3.66 5.13
CA GLN A 142 -25.89 4.61 6.24
C GLN A 142 -24.56 5.09 6.81
N ASN A 143 -23.62 4.17 7.03
CA ASN A 143 -22.30 4.48 7.58
C ASN A 143 -21.42 5.32 6.64
N ASN A 144 -21.78 5.38 5.36
CA ASN A 144 -21.04 6.12 4.36
C ASN A 144 -21.87 7.24 3.70
N TRP A 145 -22.92 7.68 4.35
CA TRP A 145 -23.88 8.64 3.78
C TRP A 145 -23.23 9.95 3.33
N ASP A 146 -22.36 10.51 4.15
CA ASP A 146 -21.64 11.75 3.85
C ASP A 146 -20.71 11.57 2.64
N GLY A 147 -19.98 10.45 2.60
CA GLY A 147 -19.13 10.11 1.45
C GLY A 147 -19.92 9.87 0.16
N ILE A 148 -21.15 9.36 0.26
CA ILE A 148 -22.07 9.23 -0.88
C ILE A 148 -22.55 10.61 -1.34
N THR A 149 -22.86 11.50 -0.42
CA THR A 149 -23.27 12.87 -0.73
C THR A 149 -22.16 13.61 -1.46
N GLU A 150 -20.91 13.50 -0.99
CA GLU A 150 -19.76 14.09 -1.65
C GLU A 150 -19.49 13.46 -3.03
N LEU A 151 -19.66 12.14 -3.19
CA LEU A 151 -19.54 11.46 -4.49
C LEU A 151 -20.46 12.05 -5.55
N TYR A 152 -21.71 12.35 -5.19
CA TYR A 152 -22.65 12.93 -6.15
C TYR A 152 -22.47 14.43 -6.35
N ARG A 153 -21.88 15.12 -5.37
CA ARG A 153 -21.55 16.55 -5.49
C ARG A 153 -20.32 16.77 -6.38
N LYS A 154 -19.28 15.93 -6.23
CA LYS A 154 -18.00 16.05 -6.98
C LYS A 154 -17.94 15.02 -8.12
N LYS A 155 -18.72 15.24 -9.17
CA LYS A 155 -18.85 14.31 -10.30
C LYS A 155 -17.55 14.06 -11.07
N GLU A 156 -16.60 15.00 -11.01
CA GLU A 156 -15.34 14.98 -11.75
C GLU A 156 -14.31 14.07 -11.06
N VAL A 157 -14.44 13.86 -9.75
CA VAL A 157 -13.51 13.04 -8.98
C VAL A 157 -13.82 11.56 -9.22
N LYS A 158 -12.86 10.86 -9.79
CA LYS A 158 -12.96 9.43 -10.09
C LYS A 158 -11.98 8.64 -9.24
N CYS A 159 -12.44 7.53 -8.70
CA CYS A 159 -11.60 6.57 -7.99
C CYS A 159 -11.16 5.44 -8.91
N SER A 160 -9.89 5.07 -8.86
CA SER A 160 -9.31 3.90 -9.55
C SER A 160 -8.56 2.99 -8.58
N ALA A 161 -8.87 3.10 -7.28
CA ALA A 161 -8.15 2.41 -6.22
C ALA A 161 -8.03 0.90 -6.45
N GLU A 162 -9.10 0.25 -6.91
CA GLU A 162 -9.09 -1.19 -7.19
C GLU A 162 -8.05 -1.56 -8.26
N GLY A 163 -7.96 -0.77 -9.34
CA GLY A 163 -6.96 -0.98 -10.39
C GLY A 163 -5.53 -0.81 -9.86
N HIS A 164 -5.27 0.24 -9.09
CA HIS A 164 -3.95 0.49 -8.52
C HIS A 164 -3.56 -0.55 -7.47
N VAL A 165 -4.47 -0.94 -6.57
CA VAL A 165 -4.24 -2.04 -5.62
C VAL A 165 -3.94 -3.34 -6.36
N SER A 166 -4.70 -3.64 -7.43
CA SER A 166 -4.49 -4.84 -8.24
C SER A 166 -3.11 -4.85 -8.90
N HIS A 167 -2.73 -3.78 -9.57
CA HIS A 167 -1.47 -3.71 -10.33
C HIS A 167 -0.24 -3.56 -9.43
N VAL A 168 -0.32 -2.76 -8.37
CA VAL A 168 0.84 -2.51 -7.50
C VAL A 168 1.07 -3.66 -6.54
N LEU A 169 0.04 -4.14 -5.84
CA LEU A 169 0.20 -5.14 -4.78
C LEU A 169 -0.34 -6.53 -5.16
N SER A 170 -1.62 -6.63 -5.56
CA SER A 170 -2.29 -7.93 -5.69
C SER A 170 -1.68 -8.81 -6.76
N ALA A 171 -1.18 -8.24 -7.85
CA ALA A 171 -0.51 -8.97 -8.92
C ALA A 171 0.66 -9.84 -8.44
N ARG A 172 1.30 -9.48 -7.31
CA ARG A 172 2.41 -10.24 -6.72
C ARG A 172 2.07 -10.90 -5.40
N LEU A 173 1.17 -10.31 -4.62
CA LEU A 173 0.92 -10.75 -3.24
C LEU A 173 -0.30 -11.68 -3.11
N SER A 174 -1.29 -11.58 -4.01
CA SER A 174 -2.54 -12.35 -3.88
C SER A 174 -3.05 -13.00 -5.16
N SER A 175 -2.49 -12.70 -6.34
CA SER A 175 -2.98 -13.26 -7.62
C SER A 175 -2.54 -14.70 -7.90
N ARG A 176 -1.62 -15.23 -7.11
CA ARG A 176 -1.14 -16.62 -7.17
C ARG A 176 -1.15 -17.23 -5.77
N PRO A 177 -1.35 -18.55 -5.62
CA PRO A 177 -1.28 -19.22 -4.32
C PRO A 177 0.17 -19.24 -3.84
N MET A 178 0.61 -18.16 -3.22
CA MET A 178 1.94 -18.01 -2.61
C MET A 178 1.77 -17.70 -1.12
N GLY A 179 2.38 -18.55 -0.29
CA GLY A 179 2.49 -18.29 1.14
C GLY A 179 3.59 -17.28 1.42
N TRP A 180 3.22 -16.02 1.64
CA TRP A 180 4.15 -14.99 2.07
C TRP A 180 4.28 -14.99 3.59
N SER A 181 5.52 -14.96 4.09
CA SER A 181 5.75 -14.51 5.46
C SER A 181 5.39 -13.02 5.57
N ARG A 182 5.08 -12.56 6.77
CA ARG A 182 4.74 -11.15 7.01
C ARG A 182 5.86 -10.21 6.54
N GLU A 183 7.11 -10.56 6.86
CA GLU A 183 8.29 -9.81 6.45
C GLU A 183 8.52 -9.85 4.92
N GLY A 184 8.35 -11.02 4.31
CA GLY A 184 8.41 -11.17 2.84
C GLY A 184 7.35 -10.34 2.13
N ALA A 185 6.11 -10.29 2.66
CA ALA A 185 5.04 -9.46 2.12
C ALA A 185 5.38 -7.96 2.23
N LYS A 186 5.98 -7.52 3.34
CA LYS A 186 6.43 -6.15 3.57
C LYS A 186 7.52 -5.74 2.56
N HIS A 187 8.55 -6.54 2.41
CA HIS A 187 9.61 -6.28 1.45
C HIS A 187 9.08 -6.23 0.01
N MET A 188 8.22 -7.18 -0.36
CA MET A 188 7.61 -7.19 -1.69
C MET A 188 6.72 -5.97 -1.93
N ALA A 189 5.93 -5.54 -0.93
CA ALA A 189 5.11 -4.34 -1.03
C ALA A 189 5.98 -3.09 -1.24
N ASN A 190 7.08 -2.95 -0.50
CA ASN A 190 8.03 -1.84 -0.67
C ASN A 190 8.66 -1.83 -2.05
N ILE A 191 9.12 -2.97 -2.56
CA ILE A 191 9.68 -3.09 -3.92
C ILE A 191 8.65 -2.66 -4.97
N ARG A 192 7.40 -3.09 -4.82
CA ARG A 192 6.34 -2.76 -5.77
C ARG A 192 5.97 -1.28 -5.75
N VAL A 193 5.96 -0.66 -4.57
CA VAL A 193 5.75 0.78 -4.40
C VAL A 193 6.91 1.58 -5.00
N CYS A 194 8.15 1.18 -4.72
CA CYS A 194 9.35 1.76 -5.31
C CYS A 194 9.28 1.78 -6.85
N GLN A 195 8.95 0.63 -7.46
CA GLN A 195 8.74 0.52 -8.92
C GLN A 195 7.58 1.40 -9.42
N ALA A 196 6.47 1.46 -8.68
CA ALA A 196 5.31 2.28 -9.06
C ALA A 196 5.61 3.78 -9.00
N ASN A 197 6.54 4.19 -8.12
CA ASN A 197 7.07 5.55 -8.02
C ASN A 197 8.17 5.86 -9.05
N GLY A 198 8.53 4.91 -9.92
CA GLY A 198 9.58 5.09 -10.92
C GLY A 198 11.00 5.10 -10.36
N GLN A 199 11.19 4.60 -9.13
CA GLN A 199 12.49 4.55 -8.47
C GLN A 199 13.23 3.25 -8.84
N GLU A 200 14.55 3.33 -8.97
CA GLU A 200 15.42 2.16 -9.15
C GLU A 200 15.54 1.39 -7.82
N VAL A 201 15.02 0.15 -7.78
CA VAL A 201 14.99 -0.68 -6.56
C VAL A 201 16.40 -0.93 -5.99
N ALA A 202 17.39 -1.13 -6.85
CA ALA A 202 18.76 -1.35 -6.42
C ALA A 202 19.36 -0.12 -5.76
N GLU A 203 19.10 1.07 -6.31
CA GLU A 203 19.58 2.33 -5.78
C GLU A 203 18.92 2.65 -4.43
N GLU A 204 17.62 2.45 -4.33
CA GLU A 204 16.87 2.63 -3.07
C GLU A 204 17.39 1.68 -1.98
N TYR A 205 17.65 0.41 -2.31
CA TYR A 205 18.25 -0.54 -1.38
C TYR A 205 19.63 -0.08 -0.88
N LEU A 206 20.48 0.38 -1.78
CA LEU A 206 21.79 0.90 -1.42
C LEU A 206 21.71 2.14 -0.54
N ASN A 207 20.78 3.05 -0.80
CA ASN A 207 20.54 4.24 0.01
C ASN A 207 20.07 3.87 1.43
N GLN A 208 19.15 2.91 1.55
CA GLN A 208 18.72 2.40 2.85
C GLN A 208 19.87 1.75 3.63
N GLN A 209 20.75 1.00 2.98
CA GLN A 209 21.93 0.43 3.63
C GLN A 209 22.91 1.53 4.08
N ARG A 210 23.16 2.54 3.27
CA ARG A 210 23.99 3.70 3.65
C ARG A 210 23.41 4.42 4.87
N THR A 211 22.10 4.69 4.87
CA THR A 211 21.43 5.36 6.01
C THR A 211 21.53 4.52 7.28
N ARG A 212 21.37 3.19 7.18
CA ARG A 212 21.56 2.28 8.32
C ARG A 212 23.00 2.31 8.86
N LEU A 213 24.00 2.32 7.98
CA LEU A 213 25.40 2.41 8.37
C LEU A 213 25.72 3.76 9.05
N HIS A 214 25.14 4.85 8.58
CA HIS A 214 25.30 6.18 9.22
C HIS A 214 24.53 6.32 10.54
N ALA A 215 23.42 5.59 10.71
CA ALA A 215 22.64 5.60 11.95
C ALA A 215 23.22 4.68 13.04
N LEU A 216 24.15 3.79 12.69
CA LEU A 216 24.85 3.00 13.69
C LEU A 216 25.73 3.96 14.51
N PRO A 217 25.67 3.91 15.87
CA PRO A 217 26.61 4.67 16.68
C PRO A 217 28.01 4.29 16.23
N VAL A 218 28.84 5.29 16.02
CA VAL A 218 30.27 5.08 15.77
C VAL A 218 30.80 4.37 17.00
N LEU A 219 30.84 3.04 16.94
CA LEU A 219 31.52 2.25 17.95
C LEU A 219 32.99 2.65 17.81
N THR A 220 33.50 3.38 18.79
CA THR A 220 34.94 3.57 18.99
C THR A 220 35.45 2.16 19.28
N ILE A 221 35.79 1.45 18.22
CA ILE A 221 36.48 0.16 18.35
C ILE A 221 37.85 0.53 18.89
N ALA A 222 38.07 0.19 20.15
CA ALA A 222 39.36 0.43 20.76
C ALA A 222 40.46 -0.20 19.87
N GLU A 223 41.55 0.51 19.69
CA GLU A 223 42.69 0.10 18.85
C GLU A 223 43.12 -1.35 19.12
N GLU A 224 43.02 -1.82 20.37
CA GLU A 224 43.25 -3.19 20.80
C GLU A 224 42.34 -4.22 20.08
N THR A 225 41.11 -3.88 19.74
CA THR A 225 40.19 -4.80 19.05
C THR A 225 40.55 -4.94 17.58
N ILE A 226 41.00 -3.83 16.95
CA ILE A 226 41.52 -3.81 15.58
C ILE A 226 42.81 -4.61 15.49
N GLU A 227 43.67 -4.46 16.47
CA GLU A 227 44.94 -5.18 16.53
C GLU A 227 44.75 -6.68 16.77
N LYS A 228 43.81 -7.09 17.63
CA LYS A 228 43.40 -8.48 17.81
C LYS A 228 42.83 -9.10 16.52
N GLN A 229 41.99 -8.39 15.79
CA GLN A 229 41.47 -8.87 14.51
C GLN A 229 42.56 -8.96 13.42
N ARG A 230 43.46 -8.00 13.36
CA ARG A 230 44.64 -8.04 12.46
C ARG A 230 45.55 -9.24 12.76
N ASN A 231 45.80 -9.49 14.04
CA ASN A 231 46.64 -10.63 14.44
C ASN A 231 45.95 -11.97 14.19
N SER A 232 44.63 -12.05 14.36
CA SER A 232 43.84 -13.23 14.02
C SER A 232 43.83 -13.51 12.51
N LEU A 233 43.67 -12.48 11.68
CA LEU A 233 43.78 -12.62 10.21
C LEU A 233 45.17 -12.98 9.74
N LYS A 234 46.20 -12.46 10.39
CA LYS A 234 47.60 -12.80 10.11
C LYS A 234 47.90 -14.27 10.45
N ALA A 235 47.45 -14.75 11.59
CA ALA A 235 47.56 -16.14 12.01
C ALA A 235 46.80 -17.09 11.06
N ALA A 236 45.55 -16.71 10.66
CA ALA A 236 44.80 -17.49 9.69
C ALA A 236 45.51 -17.55 8.32
N ARG A 237 46.14 -16.47 7.89
CA ARG A 237 46.94 -16.41 6.64
C ARG A 237 48.19 -17.30 6.71
N GLU A 238 48.93 -17.29 7.83
CA GLU A 238 50.08 -18.17 8.04
C GLU A 238 49.67 -19.64 8.03
N VAL A 239 48.51 -20.00 8.55
CA VAL A 239 47.99 -21.38 8.48
C VAL A 239 47.63 -21.76 7.04
N LEU A 240 46.99 -20.87 6.29
CA LEU A 240 46.63 -21.10 4.88
C LEU A 240 47.88 -21.23 4.02
N ASP A 241 48.92 -20.38 4.22
CA ASP A 241 50.18 -20.42 3.51
C ASP A 241 51.01 -21.68 3.78
N ASN A 242 50.74 -22.39 4.89
CA ASN A 242 51.42 -23.61 5.28
C ASN A 242 50.63 -24.90 4.97
N ILE A 243 49.48 -24.83 4.34
CA ILE A 243 48.75 -26.02 3.90
C ILE A 243 49.54 -26.75 2.80
N PRO A 244 49.87 -28.02 2.98
CA PRO A 244 50.69 -28.76 2.02
C PRO A 244 50.13 -28.81 0.59
N VAL A 245 48.81 -28.82 0.45
CA VAL A 245 48.10 -28.83 -0.85
C VAL A 245 48.35 -27.54 -1.62
N LEU A 246 48.57 -26.40 -0.96
CA LEU A 246 48.89 -25.13 -1.62
C LEU A 246 50.36 -25.01 -2.02
N LYS A 247 51.21 -25.93 -1.55
CA LYS A 247 52.65 -26.02 -1.94
C LYS A 247 52.92 -27.10 -2.99
N GLY A 248 51.90 -27.89 -3.37
CA GLY A 248 51.98 -28.98 -4.32
C GLY A 248 51.50 -28.63 -5.72
N PRO A 249 51.39 -29.62 -6.64
CA PRO A 249 50.85 -29.38 -7.97
C PRO A 249 49.42 -28.87 -7.95
N LYS A 250 49.10 -28.00 -8.91
CA LYS A 250 47.75 -27.41 -9.01
C LYS A 250 46.70 -28.49 -9.21
N SER A 251 45.89 -28.73 -8.19
CA SER A 251 44.76 -29.65 -8.19
C SER A 251 43.46 -28.85 -7.97
N PHE A 252 42.32 -29.49 -8.19
CA PHE A 252 41.02 -28.88 -7.89
C PHE A 252 40.94 -28.36 -6.43
N LEU A 253 41.53 -29.09 -5.49
CA LEU A 253 41.61 -28.69 -4.08
C LEU A 253 42.52 -27.46 -3.89
N TYR A 254 43.59 -27.34 -4.66
CA TYR A 254 44.49 -26.18 -4.69
C TYR A 254 43.73 -24.92 -5.12
N GLU A 255 42.96 -25.00 -6.22
CA GLU A 255 42.17 -23.84 -6.75
C GLU A 255 41.07 -23.41 -5.80
N ALA A 256 40.37 -24.37 -5.18
CA ALA A 256 39.33 -24.07 -4.20
C ALA A 256 39.87 -23.37 -2.95
N LEU A 257 41.00 -23.82 -2.42
CA LEU A 257 41.65 -23.22 -1.23
C LEU A 257 42.33 -21.89 -1.56
N GLN A 258 42.85 -21.71 -2.78
CA GLN A 258 43.37 -20.41 -3.21
C GLN A 258 42.29 -19.35 -3.35
N GLY A 259 41.10 -19.75 -3.81
CA GLY A 259 39.91 -18.85 -3.84
C GLY A 259 39.52 -18.37 -2.45
N LEU A 260 39.56 -19.22 -1.43
CA LEU A 260 39.30 -18.87 -0.03
C LEU A 260 40.39 -17.94 0.55
N SER A 261 41.67 -18.18 0.20
CA SER A 261 42.79 -17.32 0.63
C SER A 261 42.68 -15.90 0.06
N LEU A 262 42.23 -15.74 -1.19
CA LEU A 262 42.02 -14.45 -1.83
C LEU A 262 40.77 -13.72 -1.27
N ALA A 263 39.78 -14.45 -0.79
CA ALA A 263 38.57 -13.84 -0.19
C ALA A 263 38.84 -13.30 1.22
N LEU A 264 39.91 -13.74 1.87
CA LEU A 264 40.36 -13.30 3.21
C LEU A 264 41.48 -12.25 3.17
N ALA A 265 41.92 -11.84 1.99
CA ALA A 265 42.94 -10.82 1.75
C ALA A 265 42.32 -9.45 1.47
#